data_74e531ca48f362c41910c67571d6b0d0
#
_entry.id   74e531ca48f362c41910c67571d6b0d0
#
_cell.length_a   1.000
_cell.length_b   1.000
_cell.length_c   1.000
_cell.angle_alpha   90.00
_cell.angle_beta   90.00
_cell.angle_gamma   90.00
#
_symmetry.space_group_name_H-M   'P 1'
#
loop_
_entity.id
_entity.type
_entity.pdbx_description
1 polymer ?
#
loop_
_entity_poly.entity_id
_entity_poly.type
_entity_poly.pdbx_seq_one_letter_code
_entity_poly.pdbx_strand_id
1 'polypeptide(L)'
;MTQTAGLAVTYFDRFLSATGGSLAKNRVQIVALTCTLLAAKFSEIKMPSLDDLCEVAHGLFTKAQLKETELETLRVLHWELHAVTPHAALEQLAVLMNHTDDQSKTFIEHAEFFIDMSYYMVSSPLTFLTKPRPPRHPPS
;
A
#
# COMPACT_ATOMS: atom_id res chain seq x y z
N MET A 1 -5.47 11.22 -2.10
CA MET A 1 -4.51 10.31 -1.44
C MET A 1 -3.15 10.46 -2.11
N THR A 2 -2.08 10.40 -1.36
CA THR A 2 -0.73 10.50 -1.91
C THR A 2 -0.25 9.17 -2.48
N GLN A 3 0.77 9.21 -3.35
CA GLN A 3 1.44 8.00 -3.85
C GLN A 3 2.00 7.13 -2.70
N THR A 4 2.53 7.75 -1.66
CA THR A 4 3.02 7.08 -0.46
C THR A 4 1.94 6.26 0.23
N ALA A 5 0.74 6.80 0.39
CA ALA A 5 -0.39 6.08 0.96
C ALA A 5 -0.82 4.90 0.08
N GLY A 6 -0.83 5.07 -1.24
CA GLY A 6 -1.08 3.97 -2.17
C GLY A 6 -0.05 2.84 -2.08
N LEU A 7 1.23 3.18 -1.95
CA LEU A 7 2.30 2.21 -1.70
C LEU A 7 2.11 1.48 -0.37
N ALA A 8 1.78 2.21 0.70
CA ALA A 8 1.56 1.61 2.02
C ALA A 8 0.43 0.58 1.98
N VAL A 9 -0.69 0.90 1.33
CA VAL A 9 -1.81 -0.03 1.14
C VAL A 9 -1.37 -1.25 0.32
N THR A 10 -0.62 -1.06 -0.75
CA THR A 10 -0.09 -2.15 -1.57
C THR A 10 0.81 -3.09 -0.76
N TYR A 11 1.70 -2.56 0.06
CA TYR A 11 2.57 -3.37 0.93
C TYR A 11 1.75 -4.14 1.96
N PHE A 12 0.77 -3.50 2.56
CA PHE A 12 -0.11 -4.13 3.54
C PHE A 12 -0.92 -5.29 2.92
N ASP A 13 -1.51 -5.08 1.75
CA ASP A 13 -2.25 -6.12 1.02
C ASP A 13 -1.36 -7.30 0.64
N ARG A 14 -0.14 -7.03 0.18
CA ARG A 14 0.85 -8.08 -0.13
C ARG A 14 1.27 -8.85 1.12
N PHE A 15 1.47 -8.16 2.23
CA PHE A 15 1.79 -8.79 3.51
C PHE A 15 0.65 -9.71 3.96
N LEU A 16 -0.59 -9.24 3.93
CA LEU A 16 -1.76 -10.05 4.27
C LEU A 16 -1.88 -11.28 3.36
N SER A 17 -1.69 -11.10 2.06
CA SER A 17 -1.75 -12.21 1.09
C SER A 17 -0.68 -13.26 1.36
N ALA A 18 0.54 -12.85 1.66
CA ALA A 18 1.67 -13.75 1.97
C ALA A 18 1.51 -14.49 3.29
N THR A 19 0.80 -13.91 4.25
CA THR A 19 0.53 -14.50 5.58
C THR A 19 -0.78 -15.24 5.68
N GLY A 20 -1.44 -15.54 4.55
CA GLY A 20 -2.66 -16.33 4.47
C GLY A 20 -3.96 -15.53 4.68
N GLY A 21 -3.90 -14.21 4.59
CA GLY A 21 -5.09 -13.34 4.67
C GLY A 21 -5.64 -13.15 6.09
N SER A 22 -5.00 -13.69 7.09
CA SER A 22 -5.37 -13.56 8.49
C SER A 22 -4.23 -12.97 9.30
N LEU A 23 -4.53 -11.90 10.01
CA LEU A 23 -3.59 -11.24 10.90
C LEU A 23 -4.27 -11.01 12.25
N ALA A 24 -3.57 -11.33 13.35
CA ALA A 24 -4.08 -11.07 14.69
C ALA A 24 -4.37 -9.57 14.86
N LYS A 25 -5.48 -9.23 15.51
CA LYS A 25 -5.96 -7.85 15.64
C LYS A 25 -4.91 -6.91 16.23
N ASN A 26 -4.11 -7.39 17.18
CA ASN A 26 -3.02 -6.63 17.81
C ASN A 26 -1.85 -6.36 16.84
N ARG A 27 -1.71 -7.14 15.78
CA ARG A 27 -0.66 -7.01 14.78
C ARG A 27 -1.04 -6.10 13.61
N VAL A 28 -2.33 -5.91 13.36
CA VAL A 28 -2.82 -5.09 12.23
C VAL A 28 -2.24 -3.68 12.29
N GLN A 29 -2.30 -3.05 13.44
CA GLN A 29 -1.82 -1.66 13.60
C GLN A 29 -0.32 -1.53 13.40
N ILE A 30 0.49 -2.41 13.99
CA ILE A 30 1.94 -2.33 13.87
C ILE A 30 2.42 -2.63 12.45
N VAL A 31 1.78 -3.57 11.77
CA VAL A 31 2.07 -3.89 10.37
C VAL A 31 1.65 -2.73 9.46
N ALA A 32 0.49 -2.14 9.69
CA ALA A 32 0.03 -0.97 8.92
C ALA A 32 0.97 0.23 9.09
N LEU A 33 1.38 0.54 10.30
CA LEU A 33 2.37 1.60 10.58
C LEU A 33 3.71 1.30 9.90
N THR A 34 4.16 0.07 9.95
CA THR A 34 5.41 -0.35 9.32
C THR A 34 5.35 -0.23 7.80
N CYS A 35 4.23 -0.63 7.18
CA CYS A 35 4.02 -0.45 5.74
C CYS A 35 4.02 1.04 5.36
N THR A 36 3.43 1.89 6.18
CA THR A 36 3.46 3.34 5.99
C THR A 36 4.89 3.89 6.09
N LEU A 37 5.66 3.43 7.08
CA LEU A 37 7.06 3.81 7.23
C LEU A 37 7.90 3.39 6.03
N LEU A 38 7.75 2.15 5.55
CA LEU A 38 8.46 1.65 4.38
C LEU A 38 8.10 2.43 3.11
N ALA A 39 6.82 2.73 2.92
CA ALA A 39 6.36 3.54 1.80
C ALA A 39 6.95 4.95 1.84
N ALA A 40 6.99 5.58 3.01
CA ALA A 40 7.60 6.89 3.18
C ALA A 40 9.12 6.85 2.94
N LYS A 41 9.82 5.86 3.46
CA LYS A 41 11.27 5.67 3.20
C LYS A 41 11.58 5.48 1.72
N PHE A 42 10.68 4.85 0.98
CA PHE A 42 10.88 4.56 -0.44
C PHE A 42 10.53 5.75 -1.34
N SER A 43 9.50 6.53 -1.01
CA SER A 43 8.93 7.55 -1.90
C SER A 43 9.10 8.99 -1.45
N GLU A 44 9.39 9.25 -0.16
CA GLU A 44 9.45 10.60 0.38
C GLU A 44 10.88 11.08 0.59
N ILE A 45 11.09 12.39 0.38
CA ILE A 45 12.36 13.04 0.65
C ILE A 45 12.57 13.21 2.15
N LYS A 46 11.49 13.53 2.88
CA LYS A 46 11.50 13.70 4.33
C LYS A 46 10.75 12.55 5.00
N MET A 47 11.51 11.67 5.61
CA MET A 47 10.97 10.50 6.30
C MET A 47 10.46 10.87 7.70
N PRO A 48 9.33 10.28 8.15
CA PRO A 48 8.96 10.34 9.56
C PRO A 48 10.01 9.61 10.42
N SER A 49 10.29 10.14 11.59
CA SER A 49 11.15 9.45 12.55
C SER A 49 10.39 8.30 13.25
N LEU A 50 11.14 7.37 13.84
CA LEU A 50 10.50 6.32 14.66
C LEU A 50 9.79 6.90 15.88
N ASP A 51 10.27 8.04 16.39
CA ASP A 51 9.63 8.75 17.49
C ASP A 51 8.26 9.28 17.10
N ASP A 52 8.17 9.92 15.92
CA ASP A 52 6.90 10.42 15.37
C ASP A 52 5.88 9.28 15.22
N LEU A 53 6.32 8.12 14.74
CA LEU A 53 5.44 6.96 14.59
C LEU A 53 4.98 6.38 15.94
N CYS A 54 5.86 6.34 16.92
CA CYS A 54 5.49 5.91 18.28
C CYS A 54 4.48 6.88 18.90
N GLU A 55 4.62 8.17 18.65
CA GLU A 55 3.69 9.21 19.11
C GLU A 55 2.33 9.05 18.44
N VAL A 56 2.28 8.87 17.13
CA VAL A 56 1.04 8.62 16.38
C VAL A 56 0.33 7.35 16.89
N ALA A 57 1.09 6.34 17.28
CA ALA A 57 0.56 5.11 17.87
C ALA A 57 0.19 5.25 19.35
N HIS A 58 0.26 6.46 19.92
CA HIS A 58 -0.04 6.72 21.34
C HIS A 58 0.76 5.83 22.31
N GLY A 59 2.00 5.52 21.97
CA GLY A 59 2.88 4.70 22.81
C GLY A 59 2.52 3.21 22.88
N LEU A 60 1.64 2.72 22.00
CA LEU A 60 1.26 1.29 21.95
C LEU A 60 2.41 0.39 21.53
N PHE A 61 3.40 0.91 20.83
CA PHE A 61 4.54 0.16 20.31
C PHE A 61 5.85 0.85 20.67
N THR A 62 6.89 0.04 20.92
CA THR A 62 8.24 0.51 21.10
C THR A 62 8.99 0.63 19.77
N LYS A 63 10.06 1.42 19.74
CA LYS A 63 10.95 1.51 18.56
C LYS A 63 11.52 0.13 18.18
N ALA A 64 11.85 -0.70 19.19
CA ALA A 64 12.35 -2.06 18.96
C ALA A 64 11.32 -2.93 18.23
N GLN A 65 10.06 -2.87 18.65
CA GLN A 65 8.97 -3.60 18.00
C GLN A 65 8.74 -3.12 16.57
N LEU A 66 8.80 -1.81 16.30
CA LEU A 66 8.67 -1.26 14.96
C LEU A 66 9.83 -1.71 14.06
N LYS A 67 11.06 -1.70 14.54
CA LYS A 67 12.23 -2.17 13.77
C LYS A 67 12.15 -3.66 13.46
N GLU A 68 11.74 -4.47 14.42
CA GLU A 68 11.56 -5.91 14.22
C GLU A 68 10.47 -6.19 13.19
N THR A 69 9.33 -5.51 13.28
CA THR A 69 8.23 -5.64 12.32
C THR A 69 8.61 -5.11 10.94
N GLU A 70 9.43 -4.05 10.87
CA GLU A 70 9.98 -3.55 9.61
C GLU A 70 10.79 -4.62 8.90
N LEU A 71 11.70 -5.27 9.62
CA LEU A 71 12.53 -6.34 9.06
C LEU A 71 11.69 -7.56 8.63
N GLU A 72 10.70 -7.94 9.44
CA GLU A 72 9.75 -9.01 9.10
C GLU A 72 8.99 -8.66 7.82
N THR A 73 8.47 -7.44 7.72
CA THR A 73 7.72 -6.97 6.55
C THR A 73 8.59 -6.98 5.30
N LEU A 74 9.82 -6.50 5.38
CA LEU A 74 10.77 -6.54 4.26
C LEU A 74 11.04 -7.97 3.79
N ARG A 75 11.19 -8.91 4.70
CA ARG A 75 11.39 -10.34 4.36
C ARG A 75 10.14 -10.91 3.68
N VAL A 76 8.95 -10.65 4.21
CA VAL A 76 7.68 -11.10 3.62
C VAL A 76 7.46 -10.52 2.24
N LEU A 77 7.86 -9.26 2.02
CA LEU A 77 7.78 -8.60 0.71
C LEU A 77 8.96 -8.96 -0.21
N HIS A 78 9.88 -9.83 0.22
CA HIS A 78 11.09 -10.19 -0.54
C HIS A 78 11.95 -8.99 -0.94
N TRP A 79 11.94 -7.93 -0.14
CA TRP A 79 12.63 -6.65 -0.40
C TRP A 79 12.16 -5.95 -1.69
N GLU A 80 11.08 -6.39 -2.28
CA GLU A 80 10.49 -5.79 -3.47
C GLU A 80 9.55 -4.64 -3.07
N LEU A 81 10.10 -3.45 -2.97
CA LEU A 81 9.35 -2.24 -2.59
C LEU A 81 8.84 -1.45 -3.78
N HIS A 82 9.39 -1.71 -4.98
CA HIS A 82 8.89 -1.07 -6.18
C HIS A 82 7.53 -1.66 -6.57
N ALA A 83 6.53 -0.81 -6.63
CA ALA A 83 5.20 -1.18 -7.07
C ALA A 83 4.58 -0.05 -7.90
N VAL A 84 3.87 -0.42 -8.95
CA VAL A 84 3.09 0.54 -9.75
C VAL A 84 1.77 0.77 -9.03
N THR A 85 1.59 1.96 -8.48
CA THR A 85 0.32 2.37 -7.88
C THR A 85 -0.63 2.90 -8.97
N PRO A 86 -1.97 2.87 -8.73
CA PRO A 86 -2.92 3.49 -9.66
C PRO A 86 -2.63 4.98 -9.91
N HIS A 87 -2.17 5.72 -8.91
CA HIS A 87 -1.76 7.13 -9.08
C HIS A 87 -0.57 7.28 -10.03
N ALA A 88 0.46 6.45 -9.86
CA ALA A 88 1.62 6.48 -10.75
C ALA A 88 1.24 6.11 -12.21
N ALA A 89 0.35 5.14 -12.39
CA ALA A 89 -0.18 4.79 -13.69
C ALA A 89 -0.97 5.96 -14.32
N LEU A 90 -1.80 6.63 -13.52
CA LEU A 90 -2.56 7.79 -13.97
C LEU A 90 -1.65 8.94 -14.39
N GLU A 91 -0.59 9.22 -13.63
CA GLU A 91 0.41 10.24 -14.00
C GLU A 91 1.04 9.95 -15.36
N GLN A 92 1.40 8.71 -15.62
CA GLN A 92 1.96 8.31 -16.92
C GLN A 92 0.94 8.45 -18.06
N LEU A 93 -0.30 8.04 -17.84
CA LEU A 93 -1.38 8.23 -18.80
C LEU A 93 -1.65 9.72 -19.07
N ALA A 94 -1.61 10.54 -18.02
CA ALA A 94 -1.78 11.98 -18.14
C ALA A 94 -0.72 12.62 -19.05
N VAL A 95 0.53 12.19 -18.93
CA VAL A 95 1.62 12.63 -19.82
C VAL A 95 1.36 12.21 -21.27
N LEU A 96 0.92 10.97 -21.48
CA LEU A 96 0.63 10.46 -22.82
C LEU A 96 -0.57 11.18 -23.49
N MET A 97 -1.56 11.60 -22.71
CA MET A 97 -2.74 12.34 -23.21
C MET A 97 -2.42 13.79 -23.58
N ASN A 98 -1.21 14.25 -23.29
CA ASN A 98 -0.75 15.61 -23.64
C ASN A 98 -1.74 16.71 -23.17
N HIS A 99 -2.15 16.62 -21.90
CA HIS A 99 -3.26 17.39 -21.30
C HIS A 99 -2.91 18.87 -21.11
N THR A 100 -3.14 19.62 -22.14
CA THR A 100 -3.03 21.09 -22.10
C THR A 100 -4.40 21.77 -22.03
N ASP A 101 -5.48 21.01 -22.22
CA ASP A 101 -6.85 21.51 -22.21
C ASP A 101 -7.58 21.25 -20.87
N ASP A 102 -8.62 22.04 -20.61
CA ASP A 102 -9.39 21.95 -19.37
C ASP A 102 -10.17 20.64 -19.25
N GLN A 103 -10.54 20.02 -20.36
CA GLN A 103 -11.26 18.74 -20.35
C GLN A 103 -10.38 17.60 -19.83
N SER A 104 -9.14 17.56 -20.29
CA SER A 104 -8.16 16.56 -19.83
C SER A 104 -7.84 16.71 -18.35
N LYS A 105 -7.73 17.93 -17.83
CA LYS A 105 -7.54 18.21 -16.41
C LYS A 105 -8.71 17.69 -15.58
N THR A 106 -9.95 18.02 -15.99
CA THR A 106 -11.15 17.55 -15.31
C THR A 106 -11.24 16.03 -15.30
N PHE A 107 -10.86 15.38 -16.40
CA PHE A 107 -10.82 13.92 -16.50
C PHE A 107 -9.84 13.31 -15.47
N ILE A 108 -8.64 13.88 -15.35
CA ILE A 108 -7.63 13.42 -14.41
C ILE A 108 -8.11 13.59 -12.97
N GLU A 109 -8.68 14.74 -12.62
CA GLU A 109 -9.23 15.00 -11.27
C GLU A 109 -10.32 13.98 -10.90
N HIS A 110 -11.22 13.67 -11.83
CA HIS A 110 -12.23 12.63 -11.63
C HIS A 110 -11.59 11.24 -11.48
N ALA A 111 -10.59 10.91 -12.27
CA ALA A 111 -9.89 9.63 -12.16
C ALA A 111 -9.17 9.50 -10.81
N GLU A 112 -8.50 10.54 -10.33
CA GLU A 112 -7.91 10.58 -8.98
C GLU A 112 -8.96 10.34 -7.90
N PHE A 113 -10.09 10.99 -7.99
CA PHE A 113 -11.21 10.80 -7.06
C PHE A 113 -11.66 9.33 -7.02
N PHE A 114 -11.84 8.68 -8.17
CA PHE A 114 -12.22 7.27 -8.22
C PHE A 114 -11.15 6.34 -7.67
N ILE A 115 -9.88 6.63 -7.92
CA ILE A 115 -8.77 5.89 -7.32
C ILE A 115 -8.81 6.01 -5.80
N ASP A 116 -8.95 7.22 -5.28
CA ASP A 116 -9.03 7.46 -3.84
C ASP A 116 -10.23 6.74 -3.20
N MET A 117 -11.38 6.79 -3.84
CA MET A 117 -12.57 6.05 -3.39
C MET A 117 -12.35 4.55 -3.35
N SER A 118 -11.56 3.99 -4.28
CA SER A 118 -11.30 2.55 -4.33
C SER A 118 -10.56 2.02 -3.11
N TYR A 119 -9.74 2.86 -2.46
CA TYR A 119 -9.03 2.47 -1.23
C TYR A 119 -9.94 2.34 -0.01
N TYR A 120 -11.10 3.00 -0.03
CA TYR A 120 -12.08 2.91 1.05
C TYR A 120 -13.08 1.76 0.88
N MET A 121 -13.09 1.11 -0.27
CA MET A 121 -14.00 0.00 -0.52
C MET A 121 -13.41 -1.31 0.00
N VAL A 122 -14.14 -1.99 0.87
CA VAL A 122 -13.75 -3.27 1.49
C VAL A 122 -13.55 -4.39 0.45
N SER A 123 -14.23 -4.30 -0.67
CA SER A 123 -14.13 -5.22 -1.80
C SER A 123 -13.22 -4.67 -2.91
N SER A 124 -12.04 -4.18 -2.55
CA SER A 124 -11.05 -3.78 -3.54
C SER A 124 -10.79 -4.92 -4.53
N PRO A 125 -10.75 -4.64 -5.85
CA PRO A 125 -10.42 -5.65 -6.88
C PRO A 125 -9.09 -6.36 -6.61
N LEU A 126 -8.18 -5.75 -5.87
CA LEU A 126 -6.92 -6.35 -5.43
C LEU A 126 -7.15 -7.60 -4.56
N THR A 127 -8.22 -7.64 -3.76
CA THR A 127 -8.58 -8.82 -2.98
C THR A 127 -8.97 -10.00 -3.88
N PHE A 128 -9.54 -9.74 -5.05
CA PHE A 128 -9.85 -10.77 -6.04
C PHE A 128 -8.62 -11.26 -6.80
N LEU A 129 -7.66 -10.37 -7.07
CA LEU A 129 -6.42 -10.70 -7.78
C LEU A 129 -5.42 -11.45 -6.88
N THR A 130 -5.50 -11.27 -5.58
CA THR A 130 -4.64 -11.94 -4.60
C THR A 130 -5.23 -13.23 -4.03
N LYS A 131 -6.50 -13.55 -4.37
CA LYS A 131 -7.10 -14.81 -3.96
C LYS A 131 -6.31 -15.97 -4.60
N PRO A 132 -5.67 -16.85 -3.81
CA PRO A 132 -4.96 -17.97 -4.39
C PRO A 132 -5.90 -18.77 -5.26
N ARG A 133 -5.49 -19.03 -6.50
CA ARG A 133 -6.25 -19.87 -7.42
C ARG A 133 -6.42 -21.26 -6.76
N PRO A 134 -7.63 -21.77 -6.61
CA PRO A 134 -7.82 -23.10 -6.04
C PRO A 134 -6.99 -24.12 -6.83
N PRO A 135 -6.43 -25.13 -6.17
CA PRO A 135 -5.66 -26.16 -6.86
C PRO A 135 -6.50 -26.75 -7.99
N ARG A 136 -5.93 -26.80 -9.19
CA ARG A 136 -6.58 -27.51 -10.31
C ARG A 136 -6.69 -28.96 -9.91
N HIS A 137 -7.89 -29.47 -9.87
CA HIS A 137 -8.10 -30.91 -9.72
C HIS A 137 -7.36 -31.61 -10.88
N PRO A 138 -6.55 -32.63 -10.61
CA PRO A 138 -5.98 -33.43 -11.68
C PRO A 138 -7.11 -34.02 -12.53
N PRO A 139 -6.93 -34.14 -13.85
CA PRO A 139 -7.92 -34.78 -14.70
C PRO A 139 -8.07 -36.23 -14.26
N SER A 140 -9.31 -36.61 -14.01
CA SER A 140 -9.72 -37.99 -13.74
C SER A 140 -9.46 -38.90 -14.95
#